data_f54e86ab05751f3842e5eb64835eb843
#
_entry.id   f54e86ab05751f3842e5eb64835eb843
#
_cell.length_a   1.000
_cell.length_b   1.000
_cell.length_c   1.000
_cell.angle_alpha   90.00
_cell.angle_beta   90.00
_cell.angle_gamma   90.00
#
_symmetry.space_group_name_H-M   'P 1'
#
loop_
_entity.id
_entity.type
_entity.pdbx_description
1 polymer ?
#
loop_
_entity_poly.entity_id
_entity_poly.type
_entity_poly.pdbx_seq_one_letter_code
_entity_poly.pdbx_strand_id
1 'polypeptide(L)'
;MSVPPLTESERLRPRTARESEVLMSVQMNPGDANPSGDVHGGTIMKLVDTAAGIAATRHCRSRVVTATVDSMTFLHPVHVGDLVTVRASVNDVGTTSLEVGVRVESENVRSGVIHHTSSAYLVFVALDEDRRPAAVPPLVVEDETQRRRQAHARIRRESRRARTERIKRLMDPGIPPTPE
;
A
#
# COMPACT_ATOMS: atom_id res chain seq x y z
N MET A 1 11.18 22.99 17.87
CA MET A 1 12.28 22.11 18.31
C MET A 1 12.48 21.06 17.22
N SER A 2 13.66 21.00 16.60
CA SER A 2 13.98 19.98 15.60
C SER A 2 14.27 18.66 16.31
N VAL A 3 13.53 17.60 15.94
CA VAL A 3 13.83 16.25 16.44
C VAL A 3 15.10 15.76 15.73
N PRO A 4 16.11 15.27 16.47
CA PRO A 4 17.32 14.77 15.84
C PRO A 4 16.99 13.57 14.91
N PRO A 5 17.73 13.39 13.81
CA PRO A 5 17.56 12.25 12.93
C PRO A 5 17.83 10.94 13.68
N LEU A 6 17.06 9.90 13.36
CA LEU A 6 17.29 8.55 13.90
C LEU A 6 18.65 8.01 13.42
N THR A 7 19.36 7.32 14.28
CA THR A 7 20.52 6.52 13.89
C THR A 7 20.07 5.39 12.97
N GLU A 8 20.98 4.85 12.17
CA GLU A 8 20.67 3.73 11.29
C GLU A 8 20.15 2.49 12.06
N SER A 9 20.72 2.20 13.22
CA SER A 9 20.28 1.12 14.10
C SER A 9 18.84 1.31 14.58
N GLU A 10 18.46 2.53 15.00
CA GLU A 10 17.10 2.86 15.41
C GLU A 10 16.13 2.80 14.22
N ARG A 11 16.56 3.24 13.05
CA ARG A 11 15.77 3.18 11.82
C ARG A 11 15.47 1.74 11.41
N LEU A 12 16.46 0.84 11.49
CA LEU A 12 16.36 -0.56 11.05
C LEU A 12 15.86 -1.52 12.11
N ARG A 13 15.47 -1.06 13.31
CA ARG A 13 14.89 -1.97 14.31
C ARG A 13 13.64 -2.67 13.76
N PRO A 14 13.41 -3.96 14.09
CA PRO A 14 12.18 -4.66 13.74
C PRO A 14 10.94 -3.92 14.23
N ARG A 15 9.88 -3.89 13.42
CA ARG A 15 8.60 -3.23 13.75
C ARG A 15 7.42 -4.15 13.46
N THR A 16 6.39 -4.02 14.28
CA THR A 16 5.11 -4.68 14.04
C THR A 16 4.30 -3.91 12.99
N ALA A 17 3.32 -4.57 12.39
CA ALA A 17 2.39 -3.92 11.48
C ALA A 17 1.60 -2.81 12.20
N ARG A 18 1.24 -3.03 13.47
CA ARG A 18 0.50 -2.07 14.31
C ARG A 18 1.23 -0.74 14.51
N GLU A 19 2.56 -0.76 14.65
CA GLU A 19 3.36 0.47 14.80
C GLU A 19 3.27 1.42 13.59
N SER A 20 2.93 0.89 12.43
CA SER A 20 2.84 1.64 11.17
C SER A 20 1.42 1.75 10.62
N GLU A 21 0.46 1.08 11.22
CA GLU A 21 -0.94 1.09 10.78
C GLU A 21 -1.51 2.53 10.68
N VAL A 22 -2.31 2.76 9.64
CA VAL A 22 -2.97 4.03 9.38
C VAL A 22 -4.47 3.81 9.31
N LEU A 23 -5.19 4.65 10.02
CA LEU A 23 -6.63 4.84 9.90
C LEU A 23 -6.88 6.30 9.51
N MET A 24 -7.55 6.51 8.40
CA MET A 24 -7.90 7.83 7.89
C MET A 24 -9.37 7.83 7.48
N SER A 25 -10.13 8.83 7.89
CA SER A 25 -11.52 8.99 7.46
C SER A 25 -11.74 10.36 6.86
N VAL A 26 -12.46 10.39 5.73
CA VAL A 26 -12.75 11.62 4.97
C VAL A 26 -14.19 11.56 4.51
N GLN A 27 -14.95 12.64 4.74
CA GLN A 27 -16.29 12.77 4.16
C GLN A 27 -16.20 13.18 2.70
N MET A 28 -16.94 12.49 1.84
CA MET A 28 -16.96 12.79 0.40
C MET A 28 -17.84 14.02 0.10
N ASN A 29 -17.28 14.96 -0.62
CA ASN A 29 -17.92 16.22 -0.95
C ASN A 29 -18.42 16.24 -2.40
N PRO A 30 -19.31 17.19 -2.79
CA PRO A 30 -19.75 17.34 -4.18
C PRO A 30 -18.61 17.50 -5.20
N GLY A 31 -17.47 18.08 -4.79
CA GLY A 31 -16.28 18.23 -5.64
C GLY A 31 -15.54 16.91 -5.93
N ASP A 32 -15.88 15.83 -5.23
CA ASP A 32 -15.32 14.50 -5.45
C ASP A 32 -16.12 13.67 -6.46
N ALA A 33 -17.28 14.21 -6.91
CA ALA A 33 -18.19 13.50 -7.79
C ALA A 33 -17.67 13.38 -9.23
N ASN A 34 -17.94 12.24 -9.84
CA ASN A 34 -17.79 12.02 -11.28
C ASN A 34 -19.06 12.47 -12.04
N PRO A 35 -19.09 12.46 -13.39
CA PRO A 35 -20.25 12.83 -14.16
C PRO A 35 -21.51 11.98 -13.91
N SER A 36 -21.37 10.78 -13.33
CA SER A 36 -22.49 9.90 -12.97
C SER A 36 -23.08 10.20 -11.59
N GLY A 37 -22.48 11.12 -10.82
CA GLY A 37 -22.94 11.53 -9.49
C GLY A 37 -22.34 10.73 -8.33
N ASP A 38 -21.53 9.69 -8.62
CA ASP A 38 -20.77 8.96 -7.61
C ASP A 38 -19.39 9.57 -7.39
N VAL A 39 -18.71 9.18 -6.31
CA VAL A 39 -17.33 9.61 -6.05
C VAL A 39 -16.39 9.07 -7.13
N HIS A 40 -15.53 9.94 -7.66
CA HIS A 40 -14.57 9.57 -8.68
C HIS A 40 -13.58 8.53 -8.15
N GLY A 41 -13.39 7.41 -8.88
CA GLY A 41 -12.45 6.36 -8.47
C GLY A 41 -11.02 6.88 -8.24
N GLY A 42 -10.60 7.91 -8.98
CA GLY A 42 -9.32 8.60 -8.78
C GLY A 42 -9.19 9.27 -7.42
N THR A 43 -10.28 9.81 -6.86
CA THR A 43 -10.31 10.35 -5.48
C THR A 43 -10.02 9.24 -4.48
N ILE A 44 -10.66 8.09 -4.62
CA ILE A 44 -10.41 6.93 -3.75
C ILE A 44 -8.97 6.42 -3.92
N MET A 45 -8.45 6.34 -5.14
CA MET A 45 -7.05 5.95 -5.40
C MET A 45 -6.05 6.89 -4.72
N LYS A 46 -6.29 8.21 -4.74
CA LYS A 46 -5.46 9.19 -4.03
C LYS A 46 -5.46 8.97 -2.52
N LEU A 47 -6.63 8.70 -1.92
CA LEU A 47 -6.73 8.40 -0.49
C LEU A 47 -5.99 7.10 -0.13
N VAL A 48 -6.12 6.09 -0.97
CA VAL A 48 -5.42 4.81 -0.83
C VAL A 48 -3.90 4.99 -0.88
N ASP A 49 -3.38 5.69 -1.89
CA ASP A 49 -1.94 5.96 -2.02
C ASP A 49 -1.42 6.78 -0.84
N THR A 50 -2.17 7.80 -0.41
CA THR A 50 -1.81 8.64 0.75
C THR A 50 -1.71 7.80 2.03
N ALA A 51 -2.73 7.00 2.36
CA ALA A 51 -2.73 6.18 3.56
C ALA A 51 -1.62 5.12 3.53
N ALA A 52 -1.43 4.48 2.37
CA ALA A 52 -0.38 3.48 2.17
C ALA A 52 1.03 4.09 2.27
N GLY A 53 1.26 5.27 1.70
CA GLY A 53 2.52 6.00 1.78
C GLY A 53 2.87 6.40 3.22
N ILE A 54 1.87 6.83 4.01
CA ILE A 54 2.06 7.13 5.44
C ILE A 54 2.43 5.85 6.21
N ALA A 55 1.74 4.72 5.96
CA ALA A 55 2.06 3.46 6.60
C ALA A 55 3.47 2.99 6.27
N ALA A 56 3.86 3.07 4.99
CA ALA A 56 5.21 2.74 4.53
C ALA A 56 6.28 3.64 5.18
N THR A 57 6.04 4.96 5.23
CA THR A 57 6.94 5.93 5.87
C THR A 57 7.10 5.67 7.36
N ARG A 58 6.00 5.38 8.07
CA ARG A 58 6.02 5.02 9.50
C ARG A 58 6.84 3.76 9.75
N HIS A 59 6.73 2.77 8.88
CA HIS A 59 7.50 1.53 9.00
C HIS A 59 8.98 1.75 8.72
N CYS A 60 9.32 2.41 7.62
CA CYS A 60 10.71 2.61 7.20
C CYS A 60 11.45 3.69 7.99
N ARG A 61 10.72 4.68 8.56
CA ARG A 61 11.30 5.89 9.16
C ARG A 61 12.26 6.62 8.22
N SER A 62 12.01 6.51 6.92
CA SER A 62 12.76 7.16 5.84
C SER A 62 11.80 7.56 4.73
N ARG A 63 12.30 8.26 3.72
CA ARG A 63 11.53 8.55 2.50
C ARG A 63 11.14 7.24 1.82
N VAL A 64 9.93 7.20 1.27
CA VAL A 64 9.45 6.09 0.43
C VAL A 64 8.86 6.65 -0.86
N VAL A 65 8.85 5.84 -1.90
CA VAL A 65 8.17 6.15 -3.16
C VAL A 65 7.27 4.99 -3.56
N THR A 66 6.10 5.30 -4.11
CA THR A 66 5.20 4.30 -4.70
C THR A 66 5.84 3.75 -5.95
N ALA A 67 6.21 2.49 -5.94
CA ALA A 67 6.82 1.81 -7.09
C ALA A 67 5.79 1.12 -7.98
N THR A 68 4.71 0.60 -7.38
CA THR A 68 3.66 -0.12 -8.11
C THR A 68 2.36 -0.11 -7.32
N VAL A 69 1.25 0.15 -8.00
CA VAL A 69 -0.08 -0.27 -7.57
C VAL A 69 -0.29 -1.66 -8.17
N ASP A 70 -0.16 -2.70 -7.36
CA ASP A 70 -0.18 -4.09 -7.84
C ASP A 70 -1.59 -4.50 -8.28
N SER A 71 -2.56 -4.18 -7.44
CA SER A 71 -3.98 -4.29 -7.79
C SER A 71 -4.82 -3.36 -6.94
N MET A 72 -5.93 -2.92 -7.51
CA MET A 72 -7.02 -2.25 -6.81
C MET A 72 -8.34 -2.72 -7.39
N THR A 73 -9.26 -3.11 -6.53
CA THR A 73 -10.59 -3.58 -6.92
C THR A 73 -11.65 -2.69 -6.29
N PHE A 74 -12.59 -2.22 -7.09
CA PHE A 74 -13.76 -1.48 -6.67
C PHE A 74 -14.95 -2.45 -6.60
N LEU A 75 -15.53 -2.63 -5.43
CA LEU A 75 -16.57 -3.61 -5.15
C LEU A 75 -17.97 -2.97 -5.09
N HIS A 76 -18.02 -1.73 -4.59
CA HIS A 76 -19.25 -0.95 -4.43
C HIS A 76 -18.97 0.52 -4.74
N PRO A 77 -19.93 1.26 -5.27
CA PRO A 77 -19.82 2.71 -5.44
C PRO A 77 -19.69 3.40 -4.08
N VAL A 78 -19.09 4.58 -4.11
CA VAL A 78 -19.02 5.52 -2.98
C VAL A 78 -19.83 6.73 -3.36
N HIS A 79 -20.73 7.19 -2.49
CA HIS A 79 -21.62 8.30 -2.79
C HIS A 79 -21.14 9.60 -2.12
N VAL A 80 -21.52 10.73 -2.72
CA VAL A 80 -21.32 12.02 -2.10
C VAL A 80 -22.07 12.07 -0.76
N GLY A 81 -21.38 12.52 0.28
CA GLY A 81 -21.90 12.54 1.65
C GLY A 81 -21.50 11.34 2.50
N ASP A 82 -21.02 10.24 1.89
CA ASP A 82 -20.49 9.10 2.63
C ASP A 82 -19.21 9.47 3.40
N LEU A 83 -18.99 8.83 4.54
CA LEU A 83 -17.72 8.83 5.25
C LEU A 83 -16.87 7.67 4.76
N VAL A 84 -15.79 7.99 4.04
CA VAL A 84 -14.82 6.98 3.56
C VAL A 84 -13.76 6.77 4.62
N THR A 85 -13.60 5.53 5.07
CA THR A 85 -12.56 5.11 6.00
C THR A 85 -11.55 4.22 5.28
N VAL A 86 -10.29 4.63 5.31
CA VAL A 86 -9.15 3.94 4.70
C VAL A 86 -8.25 3.37 5.79
N ARG A 87 -8.05 2.05 5.76
CA ARG A 87 -7.15 1.33 6.68
C ARG A 87 -5.97 0.79 5.89
N ALA A 88 -4.76 1.20 6.24
CA ALA A 88 -3.54 0.75 5.59
C ALA A 88 -2.62 0.05 6.59
N SER A 89 -2.04 -1.08 6.20
CA SER A 89 -1.14 -1.89 7.03
C SER A 89 -0.05 -2.53 6.19
N VAL A 90 1.17 -2.60 6.72
CA VAL A 90 2.28 -3.32 6.07
C VAL A 90 2.00 -4.82 6.11
N ASN A 91 2.01 -5.46 4.94
CA ASN A 91 1.76 -6.90 4.80
C ASN A 91 3.05 -7.72 4.77
N ASP A 92 4.09 -7.21 4.07
CA ASP A 92 5.37 -7.90 3.92
C ASP A 92 6.48 -6.93 3.54
N VAL A 93 7.72 -7.30 3.86
CA VAL A 93 8.92 -6.51 3.56
C VAL A 93 9.93 -7.34 2.77
N GLY A 94 10.65 -6.67 1.88
CA GLY A 94 11.83 -7.20 1.19
C GLY A 94 13.10 -6.52 1.68
N THR A 95 14.13 -6.51 0.85
CA THR A 95 15.40 -5.84 1.19
C THR A 95 15.25 -4.31 1.18
N THR A 96 14.70 -3.75 0.11
CA THR A 96 14.54 -2.29 -0.08
C THR A 96 13.09 -1.87 -0.34
N SER A 97 12.16 -2.82 -0.33
CA SER A 97 10.76 -2.59 -0.65
C SER A 97 9.83 -3.23 0.36
N LEU A 98 8.62 -2.71 0.45
CA LEU A 98 7.56 -3.27 1.29
C LEU A 98 6.22 -3.22 0.56
N GLU A 99 5.34 -4.15 0.89
CA GLU A 99 3.96 -4.14 0.43
C GLU A 99 3.03 -3.62 1.52
N VAL A 100 2.18 -2.68 1.16
CA VAL A 100 1.10 -2.18 2.02
C VAL A 100 -0.24 -2.64 1.44
N GLY A 101 -1.05 -3.27 2.28
CA GLY A 101 -2.44 -3.59 1.97
C GLY A 101 -3.35 -2.47 2.47
N VAL A 102 -4.34 -2.11 1.67
CA VAL A 102 -5.32 -1.07 2.01
C VAL A 102 -6.73 -1.62 1.86
N ARG A 103 -7.54 -1.38 2.87
CA ARG A 103 -8.98 -1.62 2.87
C ARG A 103 -9.72 -0.29 2.95
N VAL A 104 -10.71 -0.10 2.07
CA VAL A 104 -11.56 1.08 2.03
C VAL A 104 -12.99 0.67 2.33
N GLU A 105 -13.61 1.38 3.25
CA GLU A 105 -15.02 1.24 3.62
C GLU A 105 -15.71 2.59 3.42
N SER A 106 -16.95 2.59 2.95
CA SER A 106 -17.82 3.77 2.96
C SER A 106 -18.98 3.55 3.91
N GLU A 107 -19.30 4.55 4.68
CA GLU A 107 -20.44 4.58 5.59
C GLU A 107 -21.42 5.66 5.12
N ASN A 108 -22.67 5.28 4.91
CA ASN A 108 -23.74 6.24 4.84
C ASN A 108 -24.06 6.72 6.25
N VAL A 109 -23.62 7.91 6.61
CA VAL A 109 -23.69 8.44 7.98
C VAL A 109 -25.12 8.65 8.48
N ARG A 110 -26.15 8.67 7.59
CA ARG A 110 -27.55 8.80 8.00
C ARG A 110 -28.18 7.46 8.37
N SER A 111 -27.82 6.40 7.67
CA SER A 111 -28.35 5.05 7.91
C SER A 111 -27.45 4.18 8.77
N GLY A 112 -26.16 4.53 8.89
CA GLY A 112 -25.13 3.72 9.55
C GLY A 112 -24.69 2.49 8.74
N VAL A 113 -25.15 2.36 7.50
CA VAL A 113 -24.77 1.21 6.64
C VAL A 113 -23.34 1.38 6.15
N ILE A 114 -22.52 0.37 6.39
CA ILE A 114 -21.10 0.34 5.99
C ILE A 114 -20.91 -0.71 4.89
N HIS A 115 -20.25 -0.31 3.81
CA HIS A 115 -19.85 -1.18 2.71
C HIS A 115 -18.33 -1.25 2.59
N HIS A 116 -17.79 -2.46 2.37
CA HIS A 116 -16.41 -2.62 1.89
C HIS A 116 -16.37 -2.26 0.41
N THR A 117 -15.82 -1.11 0.08
CA THR A 117 -15.88 -0.54 -1.28
C THR A 117 -14.65 -0.86 -2.11
N SER A 118 -13.48 -0.98 -1.50
CA SER A 118 -12.27 -1.27 -2.25
C SER A 118 -11.21 -1.97 -1.42
N SER A 119 -10.39 -2.77 -2.10
CA SER A 119 -9.14 -3.31 -1.58
C SER A 119 -8.01 -2.99 -2.56
N ALA A 120 -6.83 -2.63 -2.02
CA ALA A 120 -5.66 -2.35 -2.84
C ALA A 120 -4.38 -2.90 -2.19
N TYR A 121 -3.40 -3.18 -3.05
CA TYR A 121 -2.04 -3.57 -2.65
C TYR A 121 -1.04 -2.71 -3.40
N LEU A 122 -0.20 -2.00 -2.66
CA LEU A 122 0.79 -1.08 -3.20
C LEU A 122 2.19 -1.51 -2.73
N VAL A 123 3.17 -1.34 -3.61
CA VAL A 123 4.57 -1.59 -3.28
C VAL A 123 5.31 -0.27 -3.22
N PHE A 124 6.01 -0.08 -2.13
CA PHE A 124 6.88 1.08 -1.89
C PHE A 124 8.34 0.66 -1.88
N VAL A 125 9.21 1.56 -2.29
CA VAL A 125 10.67 1.44 -2.15
C VAL A 125 11.14 2.49 -1.16
N ALA A 126 11.89 2.04 -0.16
CA ALA A 126 12.54 2.95 0.79
C ALA A 126 13.76 3.60 0.14
N LEU A 127 13.98 4.88 0.43
CA LEU A 127 15.10 5.65 -0.11
C LEU A 127 15.93 6.26 1.03
N ASP A 128 17.24 6.33 0.80
CA ASP A 128 18.17 7.12 1.61
C ASP A 128 18.10 8.62 1.27
N GLU A 129 19.03 9.40 1.85
CA GLU A 129 19.12 10.84 1.64
C GLU A 129 19.51 11.18 0.19
N ASP A 130 20.31 10.31 -0.45
CA ASP A 130 20.72 10.42 -1.87
C ASP A 130 19.65 9.91 -2.85
N ARG A 131 18.46 9.56 -2.35
CA ARG A 131 17.35 8.97 -3.13
C ARG A 131 17.68 7.62 -3.75
N ARG A 132 18.59 6.84 -3.17
CA ARG A 132 18.91 5.47 -3.58
C ARG A 132 18.10 4.49 -2.75
N PRO A 133 17.78 3.28 -3.29
CA PRO A 133 17.08 2.25 -2.53
C PRO A 133 17.82 1.89 -1.24
N ALA A 134 17.12 1.99 -0.11
CA ALA A 134 17.64 1.75 1.23
C ALA A 134 16.98 0.54 1.89
N ALA A 135 17.66 -0.06 2.87
CA ALA A 135 17.15 -1.21 3.61
C ALA A 135 15.87 -0.88 4.38
N VAL A 136 14.92 -1.81 4.35
CA VAL A 136 13.63 -1.74 5.07
C VAL A 136 13.77 -2.51 6.39
N PRO A 137 13.25 -1.95 7.52
CA PRO A 137 13.19 -2.68 8.78
C PRO A 137 12.44 -3.99 8.68
N PRO A 138 12.86 -5.06 9.37
CA PRO A 138 12.11 -6.30 9.42
C PRO A 138 10.68 -6.12 9.97
N LEU A 139 9.72 -6.83 9.39
CA LEU A 139 8.35 -6.90 9.89
C LEU A 139 8.23 -8.02 10.93
N VAL A 140 7.76 -7.67 12.11
CA VAL A 140 7.40 -8.63 13.17
C VAL A 140 5.94 -9.01 12.98
N VAL A 141 5.69 -10.30 12.79
CA VAL A 141 4.34 -10.87 12.64
C VAL A 141 3.85 -11.34 14.00
N GLU A 142 2.75 -10.74 14.48
CA GLU A 142 2.24 -10.96 15.85
C GLU A 142 1.09 -11.98 15.90
N ASP A 143 0.31 -12.11 14.84
CA ASP A 143 -0.88 -12.95 14.82
C ASP A 143 -1.09 -13.71 13.50
N GLU A 144 -2.06 -14.62 13.49
CA GLU A 144 -2.37 -15.47 12.34
C GLU A 144 -2.92 -14.67 11.14
N THR A 145 -3.65 -13.60 11.40
CA THR A 145 -4.16 -12.71 10.34
C THR A 145 -3.02 -12.04 9.59
N GLN A 146 -2.02 -11.53 10.32
CA GLN A 146 -0.82 -10.94 9.74
C GLN A 146 0.02 -11.99 9.00
N ARG A 147 0.16 -13.21 9.56
CA ARG A 147 0.86 -14.32 8.89
C ARG A 147 0.21 -14.65 7.55
N ARG A 148 -1.12 -14.74 7.51
CA ARG A 148 -1.88 -14.96 6.26
C ARG A 148 -1.68 -13.81 5.27
N ARG A 149 -1.75 -12.55 5.72
CA ARG A 149 -1.50 -11.37 4.87
C ARG A 149 -0.10 -11.40 4.28
N GLN A 150 0.90 -11.75 5.08
CA GLN A 150 2.28 -11.88 4.63
C GLN A 150 2.44 -12.99 3.58
N ALA A 151 1.85 -14.16 3.79
CA ALA A 151 1.87 -15.25 2.83
C ALA A 151 1.26 -14.84 1.48
N HIS A 152 0.10 -14.18 1.49
CA HIS A 152 -0.53 -13.66 0.28
C HIS A 152 0.32 -12.57 -0.41
N ALA A 153 1.00 -11.70 0.35
CA ALA A 153 1.90 -10.68 -0.19
C ALA A 153 3.11 -11.31 -0.91
N ARG A 154 3.65 -12.40 -0.38
CA ARG A 154 4.74 -13.17 -1.03
C ARG A 154 4.30 -13.77 -2.35
N ILE A 155 3.11 -14.37 -2.42
CA ILE A 155 2.53 -14.88 -3.67
C ILE A 155 2.39 -13.74 -4.71
N ARG A 156 1.86 -12.57 -4.32
CA ARG A 156 1.76 -11.41 -5.22
C ARG A 156 3.14 -10.96 -5.71
N ARG A 157 4.15 -10.93 -4.82
CA ARG A 157 5.53 -10.58 -5.17
C ARG A 157 6.10 -11.54 -6.22
N GLU A 158 5.93 -12.84 -6.05
CA GLU A 158 6.38 -13.86 -7.00
C GLU A 158 5.68 -13.70 -8.34
N SER A 159 4.36 -13.53 -8.34
CA SER A 159 3.58 -13.28 -9.57
C SER A 159 4.02 -12.03 -10.32
N ARG A 160 4.32 -10.92 -9.62
CA ARG A 160 4.85 -9.70 -10.23
C ARG A 160 6.20 -9.95 -10.89
N ARG A 161 7.11 -10.64 -10.19
CA ARG A 161 8.44 -10.98 -10.73
C ARG A 161 8.32 -11.82 -11.98
N ALA A 162 7.54 -12.91 -11.93
CA ALA A 162 7.32 -13.78 -13.07
C ALA A 162 6.71 -13.04 -14.28
N ARG A 163 5.72 -12.15 -14.03
CA ARG A 163 5.13 -11.32 -15.07
C ARG A 163 6.16 -10.37 -15.70
N THR A 164 6.97 -9.71 -14.89
CA THR A 164 8.01 -8.78 -15.36
C THR A 164 9.05 -9.50 -16.20
N GLU A 165 9.52 -10.66 -15.77
CA GLU A 165 10.48 -11.47 -16.53
C GLU A 165 9.89 -11.97 -17.85
N ARG A 166 8.62 -12.39 -17.82
CA ARG A 166 7.92 -12.80 -19.06
C ARG A 166 7.82 -11.65 -20.06
N ILE A 167 7.48 -10.44 -19.60
CA ILE A 167 7.39 -9.26 -20.46
C ILE A 167 8.77 -8.92 -21.05
N LYS A 168 9.82 -8.91 -20.22
CA LYS A 168 11.20 -8.65 -20.71
C LYS A 168 11.62 -9.62 -21.81
N ARG A 169 11.37 -10.93 -21.62
CA ARG A 169 11.67 -11.96 -22.64
C ARG A 169 10.91 -11.75 -23.95
N LEU A 170 9.68 -11.24 -23.90
CA LEU A 170 8.89 -10.93 -25.09
C LEU A 170 9.36 -9.67 -25.80
N MET A 171 9.96 -8.72 -25.07
CA MET A 171 10.48 -7.46 -25.63
C MET A 171 11.91 -7.60 -26.15
N ASP A 172 12.66 -8.61 -25.70
CA ASP A 172 14.02 -8.91 -26.16
C ASP A 172 14.11 -10.39 -26.62
N PRO A 173 13.69 -10.69 -27.89
CA PRO A 173 13.64 -12.05 -28.41
C PRO A 173 15.01 -12.72 -28.60
N GLY A 174 16.12 -12.01 -28.37
CA GLY A 174 17.48 -12.53 -28.47
C GLY A 174 18.02 -13.22 -27.21
N ILE A 175 17.28 -13.19 -26.07
CA ILE A 175 17.71 -13.88 -24.85
C ILE A 175 17.14 -15.30 -24.84
N PRO A 176 18.00 -16.37 -24.91
CA PRO A 176 17.51 -17.75 -24.81
C PRO A 176 16.86 -17.98 -23.44
N PRO A 177 15.85 -18.86 -23.33
CA PRO A 177 15.24 -19.21 -22.05
C PRO A 177 16.31 -19.77 -21.12
N THR A 178 16.31 -19.29 -19.87
CA THR A 178 17.15 -19.88 -18.80
C THR A 178 16.75 -21.34 -18.66
N PRO A 179 17.68 -22.31 -18.70
CA PRO A 179 17.34 -23.72 -18.44
C PRO A 179 16.73 -23.84 -17.02
N GLU A 180 15.71 -24.74 -16.89
CA GLU A 180 15.04 -25.09 -15.64
C GLU A 180 15.98 -25.73 -14.64
#